data_bc2c8323841f2c6891600868ce6495b6
#
_entry.id   bc2c8323841f2c6891600868ce6495b6
#
_cell.length_a   1.000
_cell.length_b   1.000
_cell.length_c   1.000
_cell.angle_alpha   90.00
_cell.angle_beta   90.00
_cell.angle_gamma   90.00
#
_symmetry.space_group_name_H-M   'P 1'
#
loop_
_entity.id
_entity.type
_entity.pdbx_description
1 polymer ?
#
loop_
_entity_poly.entity_id
_entity_poly.type
_entity_poly.pdbx_seq_one_letter_code
_entity_poly.pdbx_strand_id
1 'polypeptide(L)'
;MAGAVPLSFATWQALLNNFAIERAAFTGIEIGVLQSLREIPGFLAFGVVFLLFLLREQSIALISLALLGVGTLITGFFPNVMGLYITTVIMSVGFHYYETIQTSLSLQWLDKDKAPEVLGRIIAVGAFTSIVTFGMIWLAFDLAGLGFTVVYALGGAATVLIALICAVSFPQFPVKIRQHRQLILRKRYWLYYALTFLS
;
A
#
# COMPACT_ATOMS: atom_id res chain seq x y z
N MET A 1 -2.71 -2.84 -11.86
CA MET A 1 -1.98 -2.70 -10.59
C MET A 1 -1.84 -1.24 -10.14
N ALA A 2 -1.55 -0.26 -11.03
CA ALA A 2 -1.38 1.16 -10.65
C ALA A 2 -2.54 1.78 -9.84
N GLY A 3 -3.79 1.39 -10.11
CA GLY A 3 -4.96 1.87 -9.36
C GLY A 3 -5.29 1.07 -8.10
N ALA A 4 -4.73 -0.12 -7.91
CA ALA A 4 -5.14 -1.00 -6.81
C ALA A 4 -4.69 -0.49 -5.43
N VAL A 5 -3.46 0.05 -5.34
CA VAL A 5 -2.96 0.66 -4.10
C VAL A 5 -3.75 1.91 -3.74
N PRO A 6 -3.93 2.89 -4.65
CA PRO A 6 -4.77 4.06 -4.36
C PRO A 6 -6.19 3.71 -3.95
N LEU A 7 -6.80 2.69 -4.56
CA LEU A 7 -8.14 2.22 -4.18
C LEU A 7 -8.19 1.81 -2.69
N SER A 8 -7.31 0.93 -2.26
CA SER A 8 -7.30 0.43 -0.89
C SER A 8 -6.86 1.50 0.10
N PHE A 9 -5.78 2.20 -0.21
CA PHE A 9 -5.22 3.22 0.67
C PHE A 9 -6.16 4.42 0.84
N ALA A 10 -6.78 4.92 -0.26
CA ALA A 10 -7.75 6.00 -0.17
C ALA A 10 -9.00 5.57 0.62
N THR A 11 -9.47 4.33 0.46
CA THR A 11 -10.57 3.79 1.27
C THR A 11 -10.21 3.80 2.76
N TRP A 12 -9.04 3.26 3.10
CA TRP A 12 -8.59 3.21 4.48
C TRP A 12 -8.43 4.61 5.08
N GLN A 13 -7.74 5.51 4.40
CA GLN A 13 -7.43 6.85 4.87
C GLN A 13 -8.67 7.74 5.03
N ALA A 14 -9.61 7.67 4.07
CA ALA A 14 -10.83 8.48 4.11
C ALA A 14 -11.73 8.12 5.30
N LEU A 15 -11.75 6.86 5.70
CA LEU A 15 -12.66 6.37 6.72
C LEU A 15 -12.04 6.31 8.11
N LEU A 16 -10.71 6.22 8.21
CA LEU A 16 -10.00 5.86 9.43
C LEU A 16 -10.37 6.74 10.62
N ASN A 17 -10.24 8.06 10.49
CA ASN A 17 -10.43 8.96 11.62
C ASN A 17 -11.88 8.91 12.13
N ASN A 18 -12.86 8.96 11.23
CA ASN A 18 -14.26 8.89 11.61
C ASN A 18 -14.57 7.53 12.25
N PHE A 19 -14.10 6.43 11.66
CA PHE A 19 -14.30 5.09 12.21
C PHE A 19 -13.65 4.93 13.58
N ALA A 20 -12.41 5.39 13.77
CA ALA A 20 -11.69 5.29 15.02
C ALA A 20 -12.37 6.11 16.14
N ILE A 21 -12.84 7.32 15.83
CA ILE A 21 -13.52 8.18 16.83
C ILE A 21 -14.92 7.65 17.12
N GLU A 22 -15.73 7.36 16.08
CA GLU A 22 -17.13 7.02 16.27
C GLU A 22 -17.35 5.59 16.77
N ARG A 23 -16.48 4.65 16.40
CA ARG A 23 -16.67 3.21 16.66
C ARG A 23 -15.71 2.63 17.69
N ALA A 24 -14.52 3.21 17.85
CA ALA A 24 -13.50 2.73 18.79
C ALA A 24 -13.17 3.73 19.91
N ALA A 25 -13.88 4.86 19.95
CA ALA A 25 -13.72 5.92 20.96
C ALA A 25 -12.27 6.44 21.07
N PHE A 26 -11.56 6.54 19.95
CA PHE A 26 -10.20 7.05 19.92
C PHE A 26 -10.14 8.50 20.34
N THR A 27 -9.14 8.83 21.15
CA THR A 27 -8.69 10.20 21.43
C THR A 27 -7.55 10.59 20.50
N GLY A 28 -7.06 11.82 20.60
CA GLY A 28 -5.88 12.24 19.86
C GLY A 28 -4.62 11.41 20.16
N ILE A 29 -4.54 10.82 21.37
CA ILE A 29 -3.40 9.97 21.74
C ILE A 29 -3.40 8.68 20.94
N GLU A 30 -4.53 7.96 20.89
CA GLU A 30 -4.64 6.71 20.15
C GLU A 30 -4.47 6.94 18.63
N ILE A 31 -4.99 8.06 18.09
CA ILE A 31 -4.76 8.45 16.69
C ILE A 31 -3.26 8.68 16.45
N GLY A 32 -2.57 9.39 17.34
CA GLY A 32 -1.13 9.62 17.22
C GLY A 32 -0.32 8.33 17.23
N VAL A 33 -0.64 7.40 18.13
CA VAL A 33 -0.02 6.08 18.20
C VAL A 33 -0.30 5.28 16.93
N LEU A 34 -1.55 5.29 16.44
CA LEU A 34 -1.93 4.59 15.21
C LEU A 34 -1.15 5.09 14.00
N GLN A 35 -1.01 6.41 13.84
CA GLN A 35 -0.23 7.00 12.76
C GLN A 35 1.26 6.63 12.89
N SER A 36 1.82 6.62 14.10
CA SER A 36 3.19 6.18 14.34
C SER A 36 3.39 4.71 13.97
N LEU A 37 2.45 3.83 14.34
CA LEU A 37 2.47 2.41 13.97
C LEU A 37 2.40 2.21 12.46
N ARG A 38 1.66 3.06 11.74
CA ARG A 38 1.59 3.03 10.28
C ARG A 38 2.95 3.27 9.63
N GLU A 39 3.76 4.16 10.18
CA GLU A 39 5.06 4.52 9.60
C GLU A 39 6.16 3.49 9.89
N ILE A 40 6.02 2.63 10.92
CA ILE A 40 7.02 1.61 11.25
C ILE A 40 7.36 0.70 10.06
N PRO A 41 6.39 0.13 9.30
CA PRO A 41 6.69 -0.67 8.11
C PRO A 41 7.39 0.12 7.01
N GLY A 42 7.10 1.41 6.87
CA GLY A 42 7.80 2.31 5.94
C GLY A 42 9.28 2.45 6.31
N PHE A 43 9.55 2.71 7.58
CA PHE A 43 10.90 2.74 8.11
C PHE A 43 11.65 1.41 7.92
N LEU A 44 10.94 0.29 8.02
CA LEU A 44 11.49 -1.06 7.82
C LEU A 44 11.43 -1.54 6.36
N ALA A 45 11.07 -0.67 5.40
CA ALA A 45 10.93 -1.08 3.99
C ALA A 45 12.23 -1.60 3.37
N PHE A 46 13.40 -1.25 3.91
CA PHE A 46 14.67 -1.87 3.54
C PHE A 46 14.69 -3.38 3.77
N GLY A 47 13.84 -3.90 4.66
CA GLY A 47 13.65 -5.33 4.91
C GLY A 47 13.19 -6.12 3.69
N VAL A 48 12.64 -5.46 2.67
CA VAL A 48 12.31 -6.06 1.36
C VAL A 48 13.53 -6.76 0.75
N VAL A 49 14.74 -6.23 0.95
CA VAL A 49 15.98 -6.85 0.45
C VAL A 49 16.14 -8.28 0.97
N PHE A 50 15.76 -8.56 2.22
CA PHE A 50 15.83 -9.90 2.79
C PHE A 50 14.76 -10.85 2.19
N LEU A 51 13.59 -10.32 1.84
CA LEU A 51 12.55 -11.09 1.16
C LEU A 51 12.96 -11.49 -0.26
N LEU A 52 13.77 -10.66 -0.94
CA LEU A 52 14.31 -10.96 -2.27
C LEU A 52 15.27 -12.15 -2.29
N PHE A 53 15.75 -12.63 -1.14
CA PHE A 53 16.51 -13.87 -1.05
C PHE A 53 15.65 -15.11 -1.21
N LEU A 54 14.37 -15.00 -0.83
CA LEU A 54 13.42 -16.10 -0.79
C LEU A 54 12.42 -16.06 -1.93
N LEU A 55 12.00 -14.84 -2.33
CA LEU A 55 10.90 -14.61 -3.26
C LEU A 55 11.35 -13.70 -4.42
N ARG A 56 10.66 -13.85 -5.56
CA ARG A 56 10.84 -12.94 -6.71
C ARG A 56 10.15 -11.60 -6.43
N GLU A 57 10.66 -10.50 -6.96
CA GLU A 57 10.06 -9.17 -6.84
C GLU A 57 8.57 -9.16 -7.20
N GLN A 58 8.21 -9.80 -8.31
CA GLN A 58 6.82 -9.90 -8.77
C GLN A 58 5.92 -10.60 -7.74
N SER A 59 6.42 -11.65 -7.09
CA SER A 59 5.66 -12.35 -6.02
C SER A 59 5.51 -11.48 -4.78
N ILE A 60 6.57 -10.77 -4.39
CA ILE A 60 6.51 -9.83 -3.26
C ILE A 60 5.49 -8.72 -3.56
N ALA A 61 5.49 -8.14 -4.78
CA ALA A 61 4.50 -7.13 -5.17
C ALA A 61 3.06 -7.63 -5.01
N LEU A 62 2.77 -8.86 -5.49
CA LEU A 62 1.42 -9.44 -5.42
C LEU A 62 1.01 -9.76 -3.97
N ILE A 63 1.90 -10.34 -3.18
CA ILE A 63 1.66 -10.63 -1.77
C ILE A 63 1.43 -9.34 -0.99
N SER A 64 2.25 -8.32 -1.22
CA SER A 64 2.12 -7.01 -0.57
C SER A 64 0.81 -6.32 -0.94
N LEU A 65 0.39 -6.40 -2.21
CA LEU A 65 -0.89 -5.87 -2.66
C LEU A 65 -2.07 -6.61 -2.02
N ALA A 66 -1.99 -7.94 -1.92
CA ALA A 66 -3.00 -8.74 -1.24
C ALA A 66 -3.06 -8.39 0.27
N LEU A 67 -1.90 -8.21 0.90
CA LEU A 67 -1.80 -7.85 2.32
C LEU A 67 -2.41 -6.46 2.59
N LEU A 68 -2.14 -5.48 1.71
CA LEU A 68 -2.77 -4.16 1.75
C LEU A 68 -4.30 -4.29 1.69
N GLY A 69 -4.82 -5.06 0.73
CA GLY A 69 -6.25 -5.29 0.57
C GLY A 69 -6.88 -6.00 1.77
N VAL A 70 -6.24 -7.05 2.29
CA VAL A 70 -6.69 -7.77 3.49
C VAL A 70 -6.70 -6.84 4.70
N GLY A 71 -5.62 -6.10 4.95
CA GLY A 71 -5.54 -5.14 6.06
C GLY A 71 -6.68 -4.12 5.99
N THR A 72 -6.95 -3.55 4.82
CA THR A 72 -8.07 -2.63 4.62
C THR A 72 -9.42 -3.31 4.84
N LEU A 73 -9.63 -4.50 4.26
CA LEU A 73 -10.87 -5.27 4.38
C LEU A 73 -11.24 -5.54 5.84
N ILE A 74 -10.27 -6.04 6.62
CA ILE A 74 -10.54 -6.45 8.00
C ILE A 74 -10.66 -5.26 8.96
N THR A 75 -10.17 -4.07 8.62
CA THR A 75 -10.21 -2.89 9.50
C THR A 75 -11.60 -2.63 10.05
N GLY A 76 -12.63 -2.68 9.20
CA GLY A 76 -14.01 -2.40 9.59
C GLY A 76 -14.64 -3.41 10.57
N PHE A 77 -14.03 -4.56 10.80
CA PHE A 77 -14.52 -5.60 11.71
C PHE A 77 -13.94 -5.49 13.12
N PHE A 78 -12.95 -4.63 13.34
CA PHE A 78 -12.25 -4.52 14.63
C PHE A 78 -12.34 -3.09 15.18
N PRO A 79 -13.54 -2.64 15.64
CA PRO A 79 -13.75 -1.31 16.19
C PRO A 79 -13.22 -1.19 17.63
N ASN A 80 -11.94 -1.43 17.84
CA ASN A 80 -11.26 -1.32 19.12
C ASN A 80 -9.79 -0.95 18.93
N VAL A 81 -9.15 -0.45 19.96
CA VAL A 81 -7.79 0.09 19.92
C VAL A 81 -6.80 -0.92 19.35
N MET A 82 -6.74 -2.12 19.94
CA MET A 82 -5.77 -3.14 19.54
C MET A 82 -6.04 -3.64 18.12
N GLY A 83 -7.31 -3.84 17.78
CA GLY A 83 -7.70 -4.29 16.44
C GLY A 83 -7.30 -3.27 15.36
N LEU A 84 -7.55 -1.98 15.60
CA LEU A 84 -7.14 -0.93 14.67
C LEU A 84 -5.61 -0.83 14.53
N TYR A 85 -4.86 -0.98 15.61
CA TYR A 85 -3.40 -0.98 15.56
C TYR A 85 -2.88 -2.15 14.73
N ILE A 86 -3.39 -3.37 14.93
CA ILE A 86 -2.97 -4.57 14.20
C ILE A 86 -3.34 -4.45 12.71
N THR A 87 -4.58 -4.09 12.40
CA THR A 87 -5.03 -3.98 11.00
C THR A 87 -4.29 -2.88 10.25
N THR A 88 -3.96 -1.77 10.93
CA THR A 88 -3.13 -0.70 10.38
C THR A 88 -1.73 -1.19 10.04
N VAL A 89 -1.07 -1.94 10.94
CA VAL A 89 0.26 -2.49 10.65
C VAL A 89 0.21 -3.46 9.47
N ILE A 90 -0.80 -4.35 9.40
CA ILE A 90 -0.96 -5.28 8.27
C ILE A 90 -1.12 -4.52 6.96
N MET A 91 -2.02 -3.54 6.91
CA MET A 91 -2.25 -2.68 5.76
C MET A 91 -0.97 -1.95 5.35
N SER A 92 -0.27 -1.37 6.31
CA SER A 92 0.93 -0.57 6.09
C SER A 92 2.12 -1.39 5.58
N VAL A 93 2.33 -2.61 6.09
CA VAL A 93 3.34 -3.54 5.53
C VAL A 93 3.05 -3.77 4.05
N GLY A 94 1.79 -4.07 3.71
CA GLY A 94 1.37 -4.24 2.32
C GLY A 94 1.65 -3.01 1.46
N PHE A 95 1.32 -1.84 1.96
CA PHE A 95 1.49 -0.56 1.27
C PHE A 95 2.98 -0.27 0.98
N HIS A 96 3.81 -0.16 1.99
CA HIS A 96 5.20 0.25 1.85
C HIS A 96 6.06 -0.76 1.07
N TYR A 97 5.81 -2.06 1.29
CA TYR A 97 6.56 -3.09 0.56
C TYR A 97 6.17 -3.14 -0.91
N TYR A 98 4.88 -2.94 -1.22
CA TYR A 98 4.43 -2.81 -2.60
C TYR A 98 5.06 -1.61 -3.29
N GLU A 99 5.03 -0.42 -2.69
CA GLU A 99 5.62 0.79 -3.27
C GLU A 99 7.12 0.63 -3.58
N THR A 100 7.86 0.05 -2.64
CA THR A 100 9.29 -0.21 -2.81
C THR A 100 9.56 -1.13 -4.00
N ILE A 101 8.81 -2.22 -4.11
CA ILE A 101 8.97 -3.20 -5.20
C ILE A 101 8.44 -2.64 -6.53
N GLN A 102 7.32 -1.92 -6.53
CA GLN A 102 6.77 -1.31 -7.75
C GLN A 102 7.76 -0.34 -8.37
N THR A 103 8.42 0.48 -7.56
CA THR A 103 9.45 1.41 -8.03
C THR A 103 10.62 0.66 -8.63
N SER A 104 11.12 -0.39 -7.94
CA SER A 104 12.20 -1.24 -8.44
C SER A 104 11.87 -1.89 -9.78
N LEU A 105 10.71 -2.55 -9.89
CA LEU A 105 10.26 -3.19 -11.13
C LEU A 105 10.07 -2.19 -12.28
N SER A 106 9.51 -1.02 -11.98
CA SER A 106 9.32 0.02 -12.98
C SER A 106 10.66 0.49 -13.57
N LEU A 107 11.65 0.72 -12.72
CA LEU A 107 12.98 1.14 -13.17
C LEU A 107 13.75 0.04 -13.93
N GLN A 108 13.46 -1.23 -13.65
CA GLN A 108 14.09 -2.36 -14.37
C GLN A 108 13.50 -2.62 -15.75
N TRP A 109 12.19 -2.39 -15.92
CA TRP A 109 11.47 -2.80 -17.12
C TRP A 109 11.24 -1.67 -18.11
N LEU A 110 11.31 -0.43 -17.66
CA LEU A 110 11.13 0.73 -18.51
C LEU A 110 12.47 1.15 -19.15
N ASP A 111 12.41 1.48 -20.45
CA ASP A 111 13.51 2.16 -21.12
C ASP A 111 13.70 3.54 -20.47
N LYS A 112 14.95 3.96 -20.30
CA LYS A 112 15.28 5.22 -19.60
C LYS A 112 14.59 6.43 -20.21
N ASP A 113 14.45 6.45 -21.53
CA ASP A 113 13.84 7.57 -22.27
C ASP A 113 12.31 7.64 -22.06
N LYS A 114 11.66 6.50 -21.80
CA LYS A 114 10.21 6.38 -21.60
C LYS A 114 9.80 6.36 -20.12
N ALA A 115 10.75 6.11 -19.23
CA ALA A 115 10.47 5.95 -17.82
C ALA A 115 9.74 7.17 -17.20
N PRO A 116 10.13 8.44 -17.46
CA PRO A 116 9.42 9.60 -16.91
C PRO A 116 7.95 9.67 -17.33
N GLU A 117 7.66 9.41 -18.60
CA GLU A 117 6.30 9.41 -19.14
C GLU A 117 5.43 8.32 -18.50
N VAL A 118 5.95 7.09 -18.43
CA VAL A 118 5.20 5.96 -17.87
C VAL A 118 4.99 6.12 -16.36
N LEU A 119 6.01 6.58 -15.62
CA LEU A 119 5.87 6.89 -14.20
C LEU A 119 4.84 7.99 -13.96
N GLY A 120 4.85 9.06 -14.79
CA GLY A 120 3.83 10.10 -14.74
C GLY A 120 2.41 9.56 -14.98
N ARG A 121 2.24 8.64 -15.93
CA ARG A 121 0.95 7.96 -16.18
C ARG A 121 0.51 7.10 -14.98
N ILE A 122 1.43 6.38 -14.33
CA ILE A 122 1.13 5.59 -13.12
C ILE A 122 0.61 6.49 -12.01
N ILE A 123 1.26 7.63 -11.77
CA ILE A 123 0.84 8.64 -10.78
C ILE A 123 -0.55 9.20 -11.15
N ALA A 124 -0.77 9.56 -12.42
CA ALA A 124 -2.05 10.09 -12.88
C ALA A 124 -3.20 9.08 -12.70
N VAL A 125 -2.98 7.80 -13.04
CA VAL A 125 -3.94 6.71 -12.79
C VAL A 125 -4.22 6.57 -11.30
N GLY A 126 -3.19 6.66 -10.47
CA GLY A 126 -3.34 6.61 -9.02
C GLY A 126 -4.22 7.74 -8.48
N ALA A 127 -3.92 8.98 -8.86
CA ALA A 127 -4.69 10.15 -8.46
C ALA A 127 -6.15 10.06 -8.94
N PHE A 128 -6.38 9.68 -10.19
CA PHE A 128 -7.72 9.47 -10.72
C PHE A 128 -8.48 8.38 -9.95
N THR A 129 -7.82 7.26 -9.65
CA THR A 129 -8.44 6.18 -8.84
C THR A 129 -8.82 6.68 -7.46
N SER A 130 -7.99 7.49 -6.80
CA SER A 130 -8.32 8.06 -5.49
C SER A 130 -9.56 8.96 -5.55
N ILE A 131 -9.68 9.82 -6.58
CA ILE A 131 -10.86 10.68 -6.78
C ILE A 131 -12.12 9.83 -6.97
N VAL A 132 -12.06 8.81 -7.82
CA VAL A 132 -13.17 7.89 -8.06
C VAL A 132 -13.54 7.16 -6.76
N THR A 133 -12.54 6.70 -6.00
CA THR A 133 -12.75 6.02 -4.71
C THR A 133 -13.46 6.92 -3.72
N PHE A 134 -13.04 8.17 -3.57
CA PHE A 134 -13.72 9.14 -2.67
C PHE A 134 -15.17 9.38 -3.11
N GLY A 135 -15.41 9.52 -4.41
CA GLY A 135 -16.78 9.65 -4.95
C GLY A 135 -17.63 8.41 -4.65
N MET A 136 -17.08 7.21 -4.83
CA MET A 136 -17.78 5.96 -4.51
C MET A 136 -18.06 5.80 -3.02
N ILE A 137 -17.13 6.20 -2.16
CA ILE A 137 -17.33 6.20 -0.70
C ILE A 137 -18.49 7.14 -0.34
N TRP A 138 -18.50 8.35 -0.89
CA TRP A 138 -19.60 9.29 -0.66
C TRP A 138 -20.93 8.71 -1.10
N LEU A 139 -21.03 8.15 -2.31
CA LEU A 139 -22.23 7.48 -2.81
C LEU A 139 -22.66 6.31 -1.91
N ALA A 140 -21.70 5.52 -1.42
CA ALA A 140 -21.96 4.38 -0.55
C ALA A 140 -22.62 4.80 0.77
N PHE A 141 -22.14 5.90 1.38
CA PHE A 141 -22.72 6.41 2.63
C PHE A 141 -24.01 7.17 2.40
N ASP A 142 -24.04 8.10 1.45
CA ASP A 142 -25.13 9.05 1.26
C ASP A 142 -26.34 8.43 0.54
N LEU A 143 -26.12 7.69 -0.58
CA LEU A 143 -27.19 7.10 -1.36
C LEU A 143 -27.54 5.68 -0.93
N ALA A 144 -26.55 4.85 -0.61
CA ALA A 144 -26.80 3.44 -0.31
C ALA A 144 -26.90 3.16 1.21
N GLY A 145 -26.64 4.14 2.07
CA GLY A 145 -26.73 4.00 3.53
C GLY A 145 -25.77 2.94 4.12
N LEU A 146 -24.66 2.65 3.42
CA LEU A 146 -23.71 1.62 3.84
C LEU A 146 -22.89 2.11 5.05
N GLY A 147 -22.64 1.21 5.99
CA GLY A 147 -21.78 1.51 7.14
C GLY A 147 -20.28 1.28 6.85
N PHE A 148 -19.43 1.76 7.75
CA PHE A 148 -17.97 1.66 7.66
C PHE A 148 -17.47 0.25 7.32
N THR A 149 -17.97 -0.77 8.01
CA THR A 149 -17.55 -2.17 7.84
C THR A 149 -17.72 -2.64 6.38
N VAL A 150 -18.87 -2.32 5.76
CA VAL A 150 -19.14 -2.72 4.39
C VAL A 150 -18.24 -1.99 3.42
N VAL A 151 -18.01 -0.69 3.61
CA VAL A 151 -17.17 0.10 2.71
C VAL A 151 -15.71 -0.32 2.80
N TYR A 152 -15.18 -0.58 4.00
CA TYR A 152 -13.86 -1.18 4.18
C TYR A 152 -13.75 -2.54 3.50
N ALA A 153 -14.76 -3.39 3.70
CA ALA A 153 -14.79 -4.73 3.11
C ALA A 153 -14.78 -4.68 1.58
N LEU A 154 -15.58 -3.80 0.97
CA LEU A 154 -15.64 -3.64 -0.49
C LEU A 154 -14.33 -3.11 -1.06
N GLY A 155 -13.75 -2.05 -0.48
CA GLY A 155 -12.48 -1.47 -0.95
C GLY A 155 -11.32 -2.45 -0.83
N GLY A 156 -11.20 -3.13 0.32
CA GLY A 156 -10.17 -4.14 0.54
C GLY A 156 -10.36 -5.39 -0.32
N ALA A 157 -11.59 -5.93 -0.43
CA ALA A 157 -11.89 -7.09 -1.27
C ALA A 157 -11.61 -6.82 -2.76
N ALA A 158 -11.96 -5.64 -3.27
CA ALA A 158 -11.64 -5.24 -4.63
C ALA A 158 -10.12 -5.26 -4.88
N THR A 159 -9.32 -4.78 -3.94
CA THR A 159 -7.86 -4.81 -4.04
C THR A 159 -7.31 -6.23 -4.00
N VAL A 160 -7.82 -7.09 -3.11
CA VAL A 160 -7.44 -8.52 -3.07
C VAL A 160 -7.81 -9.21 -4.39
N LEU A 161 -8.99 -8.95 -4.93
CA LEU A 161 -9.43 -9.50 -6.21
C LEU A 161 -8.50 -9.07 -7.35
N ILE A 162 -8.10 -7.80 -7.41
CA ILE A 162 -7.14 -7.31 -8.39
C ILE A 162 -5.79 -8.04 -8.23
N ALA A 163 -5.31 -8.23 -6.99
CA ALA A 163 -4.07 -8.96 -6.73
C ALA A 163 -4.16 -10.41 -7.23
N LEU A 164 -5.28 -11.10 -6.99
CA LEU A 164 -5.53 -12.46 -7.46
C LEU A 164 -5.61 -12.55 -9.00
N ILE A 165 -6.35 -11.63 -9.63
CA ILE A 165 -6.42 -11.55 -11.10
C ILE A 165 -5.01 -11.33 -11.67
N CYS A 166 -4.24 -10.42 -11.09
CA CYS A 166 -2.86 -10.21 -11.52
C CYS A 166 -1.98 -11.45 -11.30
N ALA A 167 -2.16 -12.18 -10.21
CA ALA A 167 -1.39 -13.39 -9.93
C ALA A 167 -1.62 -14.49 -10.98
N VAL A 168 -2.85 -14.60 -11.49
CA VAL A 168 -3.23 -15.61 -12.49
C VAL A 168 -2.92 -15.15 -13.92
N SER A 169 -3.15 -13.85 -14.22
CA SER A 169 -3.13 -13.33 -15.59
C SER A 169 -1.77 -12.79 -16.02
N PHE A 170 -0.92 -12.35 -15.09
CA PHE A 170 0.38 -11.79 -15.47
C PHE A 170 1.41 -12.88 -15.73
N PRO A 171 2.10 -12.81 -16.87
CA PRO A 171 3.20 -13.71 -17.14
C PRO A 171 4.35 -13.47 -16.16
N GLN A 172 5.07 -14.53 -15.83
CA GLN A 172 6.30 -14.40 -15.04
C GLN A 172 7.40 -13.83 -15.94
N PHE A 173 7.79 -12.60 -15.69
CA PHE A 173 8.87 -11.96 -16.44
C PHE A 173 10.24 -12.49 -15.98
N PRO A 174 11.17 -12.73 -16.92
CA PRO A 174 12.53 -13.10 -16.57
C PRO A 174 13.20 -11.94 -15.80
N VAL A 175 13.98 -12.28 -14.79
CA VAL A 175 14.78 -11.30 -14.04
C VAL A 175 15.85 -10.74 -14.97
N LYS A 176 15.70 -9.48 -15.41
CA LYS A 176 16.65 -8.80 -16.31
C LYS A 176 17.99 -8.49 -15.62
N ILE A 177 17.96 -8.19 -14.34
CA ILE A 177 19.13 -7.79 -13.57
C ILE A 177 19.23 -8.71 -12.35
N ARG A 178 20.37 -9.36 -12.17
CA ARG A 178 20.63 -10.19 -10.98
C ARG A 178 20.64 -9.28 -9.75
N GLN A 179 19.74 -9.49 -8.84
CA GLN A 179 19.67 -8.74 -7.58
C GLN A 179 20.93 -8.97 -6.74
N HIS A 180 21.53 -7.90 -6.28
CA HIS A 180 22.61 -8.00 -5.32
C HIS A 180 22.05 -8.44 -3.96
N ARG A 181 22.55 -9.56 -3.43
CA ARG A 181 22.14 -10.10 -2.12
C ARG A 181 22.82 -9.40 -0.94
N GLN A 182 23.21 -8.16 -1.09
CA GLN A 182 23.88 -7.38 -0.05
C GLN A 182 23.34 -5.94 -0.07
N LEU A 183 23.18 -5.37 1.11
CA LEU A 183 22.87 -3.96 1.25
C LEU A 183 24.10 -3.15 0.85
N ILE A 184 24.07 -2.50 -0.30
CA ILE A 184 25.17 -1.69 -0.81
C ILE A 184 24.86 -0.21 -0.55
N LEU A 185 25.42 0.32 0.53
CA LEU A 185 25.38 1.75 0.81
C LEU A 185 26.63 2.42 0.23
N ARG A 186 26.45 3.18 -0.86
CA ARG A 186 27.55 3.92 -1.49
C ARG A 186 27.75 5.25 -0.78
N LYS A 187 28.93 5.52 -0.25
CA LYS A 187 29.27 6.79 0.45
C LYS A 187 28.88 8.04 -0.35
N ARG A 188 28.95 7.99 -1.68
CA ARG A 188 28.57 9.11 -2.58
C ARG A 188 27.13 9.58 -2.37
N TYR A 189 26.21 8.70 -1.94
CA TYR A 189 24.79 8.99 -1.80
C TYR A 189 24.33 9.16 -0.35
N TRP A 190 25.26 9.41 0.57
CA TRP A 190 24.94 9.52 1.99
C TRP A 190 23.87 10.59 2.29
N LEU A 191 23.94 11.74 1.61
CA LEU A 191 22.96 12.82 1.77
C LEU A 191 21.56 12.39 1.30
N TYR A 192 21.48 11.67 0.16
CA TYR A 192 20.22 11.12 -0.32
C TYR A 192 19.63 10.14 0.71
N TYR A 193 20.43 9.24 1.27
CA TYR A 193 19.98 8.31 2.31
C TYR A 193 19.50 9.04 3.56
N ALA A 194 20.23 10.07 4.01
CA ALA A 194 19.83 10.88 5.16
C ALA A 194 18.51 11.63 4.92
N LEU A 195 18.32 12.22 3.74
CA LEU A 195 17.07 12.92 3.38
C LEU A 195 15.89 11.95 3.27
N THR A 196 16.10 10.78 2.66
CA THR A 196 15.05 9.73 2.57
C THR A 196 14.70 9.17 3.94
N PHE A 197 15.63 9.13 4.88
CA PHE A 197 15.38 8.69 6.25
C PHE A 197 14.60 9.73 7.07
N LEU A 198 14.72 11.02 6.74
CA LEU A 198 14.06 12.11 7.44
C LEU A 198 12.71 12.51 6.83
N SER A 199 12.37 12.02 5.64
CA SER A 199 11.11 12.28 4.94
C SER A 199 10.01 11.32 5.37
#